data_350c46f5da2539a015d22702bf9dc78e
#
_entry.id   350c46f5da2539a015d22702bf9dc78e
#
_cell.length_a   1.000
_cell.length_b   1.000
_cell.length_c   1.000
_cell.angle_alpha   90.00
_cell.angle_beta   90.00
_cell.angle_gamma   90.00
#
_symmetry.space_group_name_H-M   'P 1'
#
loop_
_entity.id
_entity.type
_entity.pdbx_description
1 polymer ?
#
loop_
_entity_poly.entity_id
_entity_poly.type
_entity_poly.pdbx_seq_one_letter_code
_entity_poly.pdbx_strand_id
1 'polypeptide(L)'
;MNQGTVSARYAKAFLDLVEESGRGEQVFAQVRALLADASAMPQPLEDDIRRLVLLLRRNKRLDNLKFILHDFVRLYCEKERILIVELTSSVPSPGLAGRVEQMLAEKTGCTVLLESKVDPELLGGFVIELENEMLDASVRTQIDRIRRQLVQKNKRII
;
A
#
# COMPACT_ATOMS: atom_id res chain seq x y z
N MET A 1 -0.21 14.71 23.41
CA MET A 1 0.38 13.38 23.06
C MET A 1 0.22 13.23 21.55
N ASN A 2 1.33 12.99 20.85
CA ASN A 2 1.34 12.84 19.38
C ASN A 2 0.46 11.66 18.96
N GLN A 3 -0.50 11.89 18.04
CA GLN A 3 -1.40 10.85 17.52
C GLN A 3 -0.62 9.64 16.97
N GLY A 4 0.53 9.85 16.33
CA GLY A 4 1.37 8.80 15.76
C GLY A 4 1.99 7.84 16.79
N THR A 5 2.35 8.34 17.99
CA THR A 5 2.88 7.46 19.06
C THR A 5 1.81 6.58 19.68
N VAL A 6 0.57 7.03 19.68
CA VAL A 6 -0.57 6.26 20.21
C VAL A 6 -0.98 5.18 19.23
N SER A 7 -1.11 5.50 17.94
CA SER A 7 -1.49 4.53 16.90
C SER A 7 -0.47 3.40 16.80
N ALA A 8 0.82 3.72 16.80
CA ALA A 8 1.90 2.71 16.74
C ALA A 8 1.88 1.74 17.95
N ARG A 9 1.56 2.22 19.16
CA ARG A 9 1.45 1.35 20.34
C ARG A 9 0.27 0.39 20.25
N TYR A 10 -0.90 0.87 19.80
CA TYR A 10 -2.06 0.02 19.59
C TYR A 10 -1.85 -0.97 18.45
N ALA A 11 -1.22 -0.55 17.35
CA ALA A 11 -0.90 -1.40 16.23
C ALA A 11 0.05 -2.54 16.64
N LYS A 12 1.08 -2.24 17.43
CA LYS A 12 1.99 -3.26 17.95
C LYS A 12 1.28 -4.26 18.86
N ALA A 13 0.49 -3.78 19.82
CA ALA A 13 -0.29 -4.66 20.69
C ALA A 13 -1.32 -5.51 19.91
N PHE A 14 -1.87 -4.95 18.83
CA PHE A 14 -2.78 -5.68 17.97
C PHE A 14 -2.04 -6.75 17.15
N LEU A 15 -0.84 -6.45 16.66
CA LEU A 15 0.01 -7.42 16.00
C LEU A 15 0.33 -8.61 16.92
N ASP A 16 0.75 -8.33 18.16
CA ASP A 16 1.06 -9.35 19.17
C ASP A 16 -0.19 -10.25 19.43
N LEU A 17 -1.38 -9.65 19.57
CA LEU A 17 -2.64 -10.38 19.74
C LEU A 17 -2.96 -11.30 18.54
N VAL A 18 -2.77 -10.78 17.32
CA VAL A 18 -3.03 -11.53 16.08
C VAL A 18 -2.07 -12.72 15.93
N GLU A 19 -0.83 -12.54 16.36
CA GLU A 19 0.15 -13.64 16.39
C GLU A 19 -0.23 -14.73 17.37
N GLU A 20 -0.63 -14.37 18.57
CA GLU A 20 -1.09 -15.33 19.58
C GLU A 20 -2.31 -16.12 19.08
N SER A 21 -3.19 -15.51 18.28
CA SER A 21 -4.36 -16.18 17.72
C SER A 21 -4.05 -17.09 16.53
N GLY A 22 -2.86 -16.94 15.89
CA GLY A 22 -2.46 -17.71 14.72
C GLY A 22 -3.25 -17.39 13.44
N ARG A 23 -3.99 -16.26 13.41
CA ARG A 23 -4.87 -15.86 12.28
C ARG A 23 -4.34 -14.65 11.52
N GLY A 24 -3.02 -14.47 11.51
CA GLY A 24 -2.35 -13.30 10.92
C GLY A 24 -2.80 -12.98 9.51
N GLU A 25 -2.78 -13.98 8.62
CA GLU A 25 -3.11 -13.81 7.22
C GLU A 25 -4.58 -13.37 7.01
N GLN A 26 -5.52 -13.99 7.74
CA GLN A 26 -6.95 -13.67 7.64
C GLN A 26 -7.24 -12.26 8.14
N VAL A 27 -6.68 -11.90 9.29
CA VAL A 27 -6.81 -10.56 9.87
C VAL A 27 -6.18 -9.51 8.95
N PHE A 28 -5.00 -9.78 8.41
CA PHE A 28 -4.33 -8.90 7.47
C PHE A 28 -5.17 -8.65 6.21
N ALA A 29 -5.71 -9.71 5.60
CA ALA A 29 -6.58 -9.60 4.43
C ALA A 29 -7.84 -8.77 4.72
N GLN A 30 -8.49 -8.99 5.87
CA GLN A 30 -9.67 -8.22 6.27
C GLN A 30 -9.33 -6.75 6.56
N VAL A 31 -8.23 -6.48 7.24
CA VAL A 31 -7.78 -5.10 7.51
C VAL A 31 -7.51 -4.36 6.21
N ARG A 32 -6.87 -4.99 5.22
CA ARG A 32 -6.65 -4.38 3.91
C ARG A 32 -7.96 -4.08 3.19
N ALA A 33 -8.90 -5.01 3.20
CA ALA A 33 -10.23 -4.79 2.62
C ALA A 33 -10.97 -3.62 3.29
N LEU A 34 -10.90 -3.50 4.63
CA LEU A 34 -11.48 -2.39 5.38
C LEU A 34 -10.82 -1.03 5.06
N LEU A 35 -9.52 -1.02 4.78
CA LEU A 35 -8.80 0.20 4.40
C LEU A 35 -9.07 0.62 2.97
N ALA A 36 -9.30 -0.34 2.06
CA ALA A 36 -9.64 -0.08 0.66
C ALA A 36 -11.07 0.45 0.51
N ASP A 37 -12.02 -0.15 1.21
CA ASP A 37 -13.42 0.27 1.21
C ASP A 37 -14.05 0.08 2.59
N ALA A 38 -14.21 1.18 3.32
CA ALA A 38 -14.84 1.18 4.63
C ALA A 38 -16.34 0.77 4.60
N SER A 39 -16.98 0.81 3.43
CA SER A 39 -18.37 0.40 3.23
C SER A 39 -18.50 -1.10 3.06
N ALA A 40 -17.48 -1.77 2.56
CA ALA A 40 -17.43 -3.21 2.33
C ALA A 40 -16.93 -3.93 3.59
N MET A 41 -17.66 -3.86 4.69
CA MET A 41 -17.31 -4.63 5.89
C MET A 41 -17.37 -6.14 5.57
N PRO A 42 -16.21 -6.85 5.56
CA PRO A 42 -16.22 -8.29 5.41
C PRO A 42 -17.00 -8.94 6.56
N GLN A 43 -17.93 -9.81 6.23
CA GLN A 43 -18.65 -10.58 7.23
C GLN A 43 -18.39 -12.08 7.02
N PRO A 44 -18.05 -12.81 8.06
CA PRO A 44 -17.87 -12.39 9.46
C PRO A 44 -16.57 -11.62 9.69
N LEU A 45 -16.62 -10.59 10.53
CA LEU A 45 -15.43 -9.87 10.98
C LEU A 45 -14.65 -10.74 11.97
N GLU A 46 -13.32 -10.85 11.78
CA GLU A 46 -12.46 -11.59 12.68
C GLU A 46 -12.57 -11.10 14.13
N ASP A 47 -12.55 -12.03 15.07
CA ASP A 47 -12.72 -11.73 16.49
C ASP A 47 -11.66 -10.78 17.03
N ASP A 48 -10.45 -10.83 16.49
CA ASP A 48 -9.35 -9.97 16.91
C ASP A 48 -9.60 -8.51 16.51
N ILE A 49 -10.18 -8.29 15.32
CA ILE A 49 -10.59 -6.95 14.88
C ILE A 49 -11.74 -6.43 15.74
N ARG A 50 -12.71 -7.29 16.08
CA ARG A 50 -13.81 -6.93 16.99
C ARG A 50 -13.28 -6.51 18.36
N ARG A 51 -12.32 -7.26 18.94
CA ARG A 51 -11.68 -6.95 20.21
C ARG A 51 -10.97 -5.61 20.16
N LEU A 52 -10.23 -5.33 19.08
CA LEU A 52 -9.59 -4.03 18.88
C LEU A 52 -10.61 -2.89 18.87
N VAL A 53 -11.68 -3.01 18.10
CA VAL A 53 -12.73 -1.99 17.98
C VAL A 53 -13.41 -1.75 19.34
N LEU A 54 -13.73 -2.81 20.10
CA LEU A 54 -14.31 -2.69 21.43
C LEU A 54 -13.36 -1.99 22.41
N LEU A 55 -12.07 -2.30 22.37
CA LEU A 55 -11.03 -1.66 23.17
C LEU A 55 -10.94 -0.16 22.86
N LEU A 56 -10.90 0.20 21.58
CA LEU A 56 -10.82 1.58 21.12
C LEU A 56 -12.08 2.38 21.49
N ARG A 57 -13.26 1.75 21.38
CA ARG A 57 -14.54 2.34 21.81
C ARG A 57 -14.53 2.63 23.31
N ARG A 58 -14.09 1.68 24.13
CA ARG A 58 -13.98 1.84 25.60
C ARG A 58 -13.04 2.99 25.97
N ASN A 59 -11.96 3.15 25.21
CA ASN A 59 -10.95 4.18 25.44
C ASN A 59 -11.27 5.51 24.74
N LYS A 60 -12.44 5.65 24.09
CA LYS A 60 -12.86 6.84 23.32
C LYS A 60 -11.83 7.23 22.23
N ARG A 61 -11.29 6.23 21.51
CA ARG A 61 -10.23 6.40 20.50
C ARG A 61 -10.57 5.79 19.12
N LEU A 62 -11.85 5.63 18.82
CA LEU A 62 -12.30 5.12 17.52
C LEU A 62 -11.82 5.97 16.35
N ASP A 63 -11.67 7.29 16.54
CA ASP A 63 -11.19 8.20 15.50
C ASP A 63 -9.77 7.84 15.00
N ASN A 64 -9.01 7.14 15.83
CA ASN A 64 -7.66 6.69 15.47
C ASN A 64 -7.64 5.30 14.80
N LEU A 65 -8.80 4.64 14.63
CA LEU A 65 -8.88 3.27 14.11
C LEU A 65 -8.16 3.16 12.76
N LYS A 66 -8.42 4.07 11.83
CA LYS A 66 -7.82 4.05 10.49
C LYS A 66 -6.28 4.11 10.56
N PHE A 67 -5.73 4.99 11.38
CA PHE A 67 -4.27 5.11 11.57
C PHE A 67 -3.68 3.86 12.21
N ILE A 68 -4.36 3.27 13.20
CA ILE A 68 -3.94 2.03 13.85
C ILE A 68 -3.91 0.87 12.86
N LEU A 69 -4.92 0.75 12.00
CA LEU A 69 -4.98 -0.28 10.98
C LEU A 69 -3.88 -0.11 9.91
N HIS A 70 -3.56 1.14 9.50
CA HIS A 70 -2.42 1.39 8.61
C HIS A 70 -1.09 1.02 9.25
N ASP A 71 -0.87 1.42 10.50
CA ASP A 71 0.34 1.05 11.25
C ASP A 71 0.44 -0.48 11.42
N PHE A 72 -0.68 -1.17 11.65
CA PHE A 72 -0.72 -2.64 11.73
C PHE A 72 -0.30 -3.28 10.39
N VAL A 73 -0.86 -2.84 9.27
CA VAL A 73 -0.49 -3.35 7.94
C VAL A 73 1.00 -3.18 7.70
N ARG A 74 1.57 -2.01 8.00
CA ARG A 74 2.99 -1.74 7.85
C ARG A 74 3.84 -2.69 8.71
N LEU A 75 3.53 -2.81 10.01
CA LEU A 75 4.27 -3.70 10.93
C LEU A 75 4.16 -5.18 10.54
N TYR A 76 2.98 -5.62 10.07
CA TYR A 76 2.76 -6.97 9.59
C TYR A 76 3.60 -7.26 8.34
N CYS A 77 3.59 -6.33 7.37
CA CYS A 77 4.39 -6.44 6.15
C CYS A 77 5.89 -6.48 6.45
N GLU A 78 6.39 -5.61 7.35
CA GLU A 78 7.79 -5.64 7.77
C GLU A 78 8.19 -6.99 8.38
N LYS A 79 7.32 -7.55 9.22
CA LYS A 79 7.60 -8.82 9.90
C LYS A 79 7.55 -10.04 8.98
N GLU A 80 6.51 -10.14 8.19
CA GLU A 80 6.29 -11.26 7.26
C GLU A 80 7.08 -11.10 5.94
N ARG A 81 7.88 -10.04 5.81
CA ARG A 81 8.61 -9.70 4.58
C ARG A 81 7.70 -9.65 3.37
N ILE A 82 6.60 -8.94 3.50
CA ILE A 82 5.65 -8.69 2.42
C ILE A 82 5.92 -7.30 1.84
N LEU A 83 6.01 -7.21 0.52
CA LEU A 83 6.15 -5.97 -0.22
C LEU A 83 4.85 -5.69 -0.96
N ILE A 84 4.16 -4.62 -0.60
CA ILE A 84 2.97 -4.16 -1.30
C ILE A 84 3.42 -3.25 -2.44
N VAL A 85 2.99 -3.58 -3.66
CA VAL A 85 3.36 -2.88 -4.90
C VAL A 85 2.11 -2.51 -5.66
N GLU A 86 1.96 -1.23 -5.98
CA GLU A 86 0.92 -0.77 -6.90
C GLU A 86 1.53 -0.58 -8.29
N LEU A 87 0.98 -1.27 -9.28
CA LEU A 87 1.36 -1.15 -10.69
C LEU A 87 0.23 -0.47 -11.46
N THR A 88 0.45 0.78 -11.87
CA THR A 88 -0.49 1.50 -12.74
C THR A 88 -0.01 1.42 -14.19
N SER A 89 -0.86 0.98 -15.11
CA SER A 89 -0.56 0.89 -16.54
C SER A 89 -1.68 1.49 -17.38
N SER A 90 -1.35 1.92 -18.61
CA SER A 90 -2.34 2.52 -19.53
C SER A 90 -3.36 1.50 -20.05
N VAL A 91 -2.99 0.22 -20.08
CA VAL A 91 -3.84 -0.90 -20.51
C VAL A 91 -3.61 -2.10 -19.61
N PRO A 92 -4.59 -2.99 -19.43
CA PRO A 92 -4.40 -4.22 -18.66
C PRO A 92 -3.23 -5.04 -19.21
N SER A 93 -2.21 -5.27 -18.41
CA SER A 93 -0.98 -5.95 -18.84
C SER A 93 -0.55 -7.05 -17.86
N PRO A 94 -1.22 -8.20 -17.82
CA PRO A 94 -0.91 -9.27 -16.87
C PRO A 94 0.52 -9.81 -17.02
N GLY A 95 1.07 -9.81 -18.23
CA GLY A 95 2.47 -10.20 -18.47
C GLY A 95 3.50 -9.23 -17.87
N LEU A 96 3.17 -7.92 -17.79
CA LEU A 96 4.01 -6.94 -17.12
C LEU A 96 3.93 -7.12 -15.59
N ALA A 97 2.73 -7.33 -15.06
CA ALA A 97 2.50 -7.56 -13.64
C ALA A 97 3.34 -8.75 -13.13
N GLY A 98 3.27 -9.91 -13.79
CA GLY A 98 4.05 -11.08 -13.42
C GLY A 98 5.57 -10.87 -13.48
N ARG A 99 6.07 -10.12 -14.47
CA ARG A 99 7.51 -9.78 -14.57
C ARG A 99 7.96 -8.86 -13.43
N VAL A 100 7.15 -7.86 -13.10
CA VAL A 100 7.46 -6.92 -11.99
C VAL A 100 7.47 -7.68 -10.68
N GLU A 101 6.47 -8.52 -10.42
CA GLU A 101 6.37 -9.35 -9.23
C GLU A 101 7.60 -10.26 -9.08
N GLN A 102 7.94 -11.01 -10.11
CA GLN A 102 9.10 -11.92 -10.11
C GLN A 102 10.41 -11.14 -9.88
N MET A 103 10.63 -10.05 -10.61
CA MET A 103 11.84 -9.24 -10.49
C MET A 103 12.02 -8.66 -9.09
N LEU A 104 10.93 -8.17 -8.48
CA LEU A 104 10.96 -7.62 -7.14
C LEU A 104 11.18 -8.72 -6.10
N ALA A 105 10.52 -9.86 -6.22
CA ALA A 105 10.72 -11.00 -5.33
C ALA A 105 12.16 -11.51 -5.36
N GLU A 106 12.76 -11.63 -6.55
CA GLU A 106 14.16 -12.05 -6.70
C GLU A 106 15.15 -11.04 -6.09
N LYS A 107 14.89 -9.73 -6.22
CA LYS A 107 15.80 -8.69 -5.72
C LYS A 107 15.67 -8.44 -4.22
N THR A 108 14.47 -8.50 -3.69
CA THR A 108 14.21 -8.16 -2.28
C THR A 108 14.17 -9.38 -1.36
N GLY A 109 13.92 -10.57 -1.91
CA GLY A 109 13.66 -11.77 -1.12
C GLY A 109 12.37 -11.71 -0.31
N CYS A 110 11.45 -10.83 -0.69
CA CYS A 110 10.16 -10.63 -0.04
C CYS A 110 9.04 -11.28 -0.85
N THR A 111 7.94 -11.61 -0.18
CA THR A 111 6.68 -11.95 -0.86
C THR A 111 6.07 -10.67 -1.42
N VAL A 112 5.84 -10.61 -2.73
CA VAL A 112 5.28 -9.43 -3.39
C VAL A 112 3.77 -9.55 -3.48
N LEU A 113 3.04 -8.56 -2.96
CA LEU A 113 1.60 -8.38 -3.19
C LEU A 113 1.41 -7.26 -4.19
N LEU A 114 1.17 -7.62 -5.46
CA LEU A 114 1.04 -6.67 -6.54
C LEU A 114 -0.44 -6.34 -6.81
N GLU A 115 -0.78 -5.06 -6.73
CA GLU A 115 -2.08 -4.51 -7.12
C GLU A 115 -1.95 -3.80 -8.46
N SER A 116 -2.77 -4.22 -9.45
CA SER A 116 -2.75 -3.62 -10.77
C SER A 116 -3.90 -2.64 -10.94
N LYS A 117 -3.58 -1.41 -11.32
CA LYS A 117 -4.54 -0.38 -11.72
C LYS A 117 -4.38 -0.03 -13.19
N VAL A 118 -5.46 0.42 -13.81
CA VAL A 118 -5.44 0.90 -15.19
C VAL A 118 -5.78 2.38 -15.21
N ASP A 119 -4.88 3.19 -15.75
CA ASP A 119 -5.07 4.62 -15.95
C ASP A 119 -4.77 4.98 -17.42
N PRO A 120 -5.81 5.20 -18.24
CA PRO A 120 -5.65 5.57 -19.65
C PRO A 120 -4.93 6.93 -19.85
N GLU A 121 -4.90 7.81 -18.84
CA GLU A 121 -4.25 9.11 -18.94
C GLU A 121 -2.71 9.01 -19.01
N LEU A 122 -2.13 7.85 -18.69
CA LEU A 122 -0.69 7.60 -18.84
C LEU A 122 -0.22 7.61 -20.28
N LEU A 123 -1.13 7.50 -21.27
CA LEU A 123 -0.86 7.43 -22.72
C LEU A 123 0.01 6.23 -23.12
N GLY A 124 0.56 5.49 -22.19
CA GLY A 124 1.47 4.35 -22.36
C GLY A 124 2.49 4.24 -21.26
N GLY A 125 3.17 3.09 -21.18
CA GLY A 125 4.12 2.80 -20.10
C GLY A 125 3.44 2.37 -18.81
N PHE A 126 4.14 2.54 -17.69
CA PHE A 126 3.67 2.12 -16.37
C PHE A 126 4.28 2.98 -15.26
N VAL A 127 3.63 2.97 -14.12
CA VAL A 127 4.11 3.53 -12.85
C VAL A 127 4.10 2.41 -11.81
N ILE A 128 5.18 2.28 -11.06
CA ILE A 128 5.29 1.37 -9.92
C ILE A 128 5.41 2.21 -8.66
N GLU A 129 4.51 2.00 -7.72
CA GLU A 129 4.54 2.63 -6.40
C GLU A 129 4.84 1.59 -5.32
N LEU A 130 5.86 1.88 -4.50
CA LEU A 130 6.30 1.09 -3.36
C LEU A 130 6.31 2.03 -2.17
N GLU A 131 5.58 1.76 -1.11
CA GLU A 131 5.52 2.55 0.14
C GLU A 131 6.02 4.01 0.08
N ASN A 132 7.33 4.22 -0.17
CA ASN A 132 7.99 5.53 -0.20
C ASN A 132 8.74 5.81 -1.52
N GLU A 133 8.71 4.89 -2.46
CA GLU A 133 9.41 5.01 -3.74
C GLU A 133 8.43 4.89 -4.89
N MET A 134 8.57 5.76 -5.89
CA MET A 134 7.77 5.73 -7.11
C MET A 134 8.70 5.69 -8.32
N LEU A 135 8.52 4.68 -9.17
CA LEU A 135 9.15 4.58 -10.47
C LEU A 135 8.14 4.91 -11.57
N ASP A 136 8.25 6.10 -12.13
CA ASP A 136 7.41 6.53 -13.24
C ASP A 136 8.13 6.33 -14.58
N ALA A 137 7.69 5.33 -15.32
CA ALA A 137 8.12 4.98 -16.69
C ALA A 137 7.02 5.28 -17.73
N SER A 138 6.11 6.22 -17.43
CA SER A 138 5.03 6.60 -18.34
C SER A 138 5.53 7.40 -19.53
N VAL A 139 4.86 7.23 -20.67
CA VAL A 139 5.12 8.02 -21.89
C VAL A 139 4.83 9.50 -21.64
N ARG A 140 3.83 9.82 -20.84
CA ARG A 140 3.47 11.19 -20.44
C ARG A 140 4.68 11.90 -19.80
N THR A 141 5.29 11.29 -18.79
CA THR A 141 6.46 11.87 -18.10
C THR A 141 7.67 12.00 -19.03
N GLN A 142 7.88 11.04 -19.95
CA GLN A 142 8.93 11.12 -20.95
C GLN A 142 8.72 12.30 -21.91
N ILE A 143 7.51 12.50 -22.43
CA ILE A 143 7.15 13.63 -23.29
C ILE A 143 7.35 14.96 -22.55
N ASP A 144 6.90 15.08 -21.31
CA ASP A 144 7.07 16.30 -20.50
C ASP A 144 8.54 16.61 -20.20
N ARG A 145 9.36 15.59 -20.02
CA ARG A 145 10.83 15.75 -19.88
C ARG A 145 11.45 16.30 -21.15
N ILE A 146 11.11 15.73 -22.31
CA ILE A 146 11.60 16.19 -23.63
C ILE A 146 11.13 17.63 -23.87
N ARG A 147 9.87 17.95 -23.63
CA ARG A 147 9.32 19.30 -23.79
C ARG A 147 10.10 20.33 -22.95
N ARG A 148 10.36 20.02 -21.67
CA ARG A 148 11.15 20.88 -20.78
C ARG A 148 12.59 21.09 -21.29
N GLN A 149 13.23 20.04 -21.79
CA GLN A 149 14.59 20.12 -22.37
C GLN A 149 14.63 20.99 -23.62
N LEU A 150 13.64 20.89 -24.51
CA LEU A 150 13.53 21.69 -25.70
C LEU A 150 13.33 23.18 -25.36
N VAL A 151 12.45 23.49 -24.41
CA VAL A 151 12.22 24.88 -23.94
C VAL A 151 13.50 25.48 -23.33
N GLN A 152 14.25 24.69 -22.55
CA GLN A 152 15.51 25.16 -21.95
C GLN A 152 16.61 25.39 -23.01
N LYS A 153 16.71 24.54 -24.03
CA LYS A 153 17.67 24.73 -25.14
C LYS A 153 17.34 25.98 -25.95
N ASN A 154 16.05 26.24 -26.22
CA ASN A 154 15.65 27.44 -26.98
C ASN A 154 15.88 28.74 -26.21
N LYS A 155 15.88 28.74 -24.88
CA LYS A 155 16.24 29.93 -24.06
C LYS A 155 17.71 30.23 -24.03
N ARG A 156 18.61 29.36 -24.53
CA ARG A 156 20.07 29.58 -24.60
C ARG A 156 20.55 30.11 -25.96
N ILE A 157 19.65 30.36 -26.91
CA ILE A 157 19.96 30.81 -28.27
C ILE A 157 19.59 32.30 -28.46
N ILE A 158 19.24 33.04 -27.38
CA ILE A 158 19.03 34.50 -27.41
C ILE A 158 20.11 35.17 -26.56
#